data_3fa674463d1bcdd3080429487f3c0d0a
#
_entry.id   3fa674463d1bcdd3080429487f3c0d0a
#
_cell.length_a   1.000
_cell.length_b   1.000
_cell.length_c   1.000
_cell.angle_alpha   90.00
_cell.angle_beta   90.00
_cell.angle_gamma   90.00
#
_symmetry.space_group_name_H-M   'P 1'
#
loop_
_entity.id
_entity.type
_entity.pdbx_description
1 polymer ?
#
loop_
_entity_poly.entity_id
_entity_poly.type
_entity_poly.pdbx_seq_one_letter_code
_entity_poly.pdbx_strand_id
1 'polypeptide(L)'
;MDNNRREISDGWVAITDGFVSAIGGGMPPAAKQVVDATDCLVTPGLVNTHHHLYQNLTRAFPPMTNAPLFGWLQTLYPLWRSLDEESANVSAWVGLAELALSGCTTSTDHLYVHPAGAGDLLSAEIAAARDIGVRFHPTRGSMSLSIKDGGLPPDDVVQDHDVILEESTRAVSMHHDRSRGAMVRVALAPCSPFSVTKKLMIDSAELAAKLDVRLHTHFAENSEDDAFSLATFGCRPMEYLDEVGWCSDRTWLAHCVMPNHEEIQRLGAARIGVAHCPSSNLILSSGVAPVIDLIGAGVHVGIGVDGSSSADSASMWLEARQAMLLAKLRSGAGAGTARMALECATRGGAGCLGRIGEIGELSVGSVGDVAIWSLTGPAFAGAIADPIEAWLRCGPVAARDTIVHGKHVVRDHAIVSVKLESMLKSHAKLAHRMQKHATK
;
A
#
# COMPACT_ATOMS: atom_id res chain seq x y z
N MET A 1 14.48 12.68 -3.35
CA MET A 1 14.59 11.36 -2.70
C MET A 1 15.55 10.41 -3.44
N ASP A 2 16.56 10.97 -4.09
CA ASP A 2 17.66 10.14 -4.59
C ASP A 2 18.62 9.69 -3.44
N ASN A 3 19.68 8.94 -3.77
CA ASN A 3 20.67 8.46 -2.78
C ASN A 3 21.33 9.59 -1.98
N ASN A 4 21.41 10.78 -2.54
CA ASN A 4 22.02 11.95 -1.91
C ASN A 4 21.01 12.86 -1.21
N ARG A 5 19.70 12.51 -1.22
CA ARG A 5 18.59 13.30 -0.66
C ARG A 5 18.63 14.78 -1.10
N ARG A 6 18.99 15.01 -2.38
CA ARG A 6 19.10 16.36 -2.92
C ARG A 6 17.76 17.07 -2.95
N GLU A 7 17.76 18.32 -2.58
CA GLU A 7 16.68 19.29 -2.72
C GLU A 7 17.17 20.40 -3.66
N ILE A 8 16.40 20.71 -4.70
CA ILE A 8 16.81 21.65 -5.74
C ILE A 8 15.77 22.76 -5.84
N SER A 9 16.13 23.97 -5.41
CA SER A 9 15.29 25.15 -5.60
C SER A 9 15.32 25.54 -7.07
N ASP A 10 14.17 26.04 -7.58
CA ASP A 10 13.98 26.41 -8.99
C ASP A 10 14.44 25.27 -9.94
N GLY A 11 14.11 24.04 -9.51
CA GLY A 11 14.53 22.81 -10.19
C GLY A 11 13.59 22.40 -11.30
N TRP A 12 14.09 21.54 -12.16
CA TRP A 12 13.33 20.88 -13.22
C TRP A 12 13.64 19.39 -13.31
N VAL A 13 12.69 18.63 -13.81
CA VAL A 13 12.82 17.19 -14.13
C VAL A 13 12.40 16.99 -15.57
N ALA A 14 13.27 16.39 -16.37
CA ALA A 14 12.96 16.00 -17.74
C ALA A 14 12.66 14.49 -17.80
N ILE A 15 11.56 14.14 -18.49
CA ILE A 15 11.10 12.76 -18.65
C ILE A 15 11.07 12.45 -20.15
N THR A 16 11.69 11.34 -20.53
CA THR A 16 11.71 10.83 -21.91
C THR A 16 11.35 9.34 -21.87
N ASP A 17 10.38 8.94 -22.71
CA ASP A 17 9.93 7.55 -22.82
C ASP A 17 9.55 6.92 -21.46
N GLY A 18 8.96 7.71 -20.57
CA GLY A 18 8.50 7.28 -19.24
C GLY A 18 9.58 7.23 -18.16
N PHE A 19 10.82 7.64 -18.45
CA PHE A 19 11.94 7.65 -17.50
C PHE A 19 12.49 9.06 -17.31
N VAL A 20 13.02 9.32 -16.12
CA VAL A 20 13.76 10.55 -15.83
C VAL A 20 15.05 10.55 -16.67
N SER A 21 15.13 11.45 -17.63
CA SER A 21 16.29 11.60 -18.53
C SER A 21 17.31 12.62 -18.02
N ALA A 22 16.84 13.63 -17.26
CA ALA A 22 17.69 14.63 -16.63
C ALA A 22 16.97 15.31 -15.48
N ILE A 23 17.73 15.88 -14.53
CA ILE A 23 17.25 16.67 -13.40
C ILE A 23 18.28 17.76 -13.08
N GLY A 24 17.82 18.97 -12.79
CA GLY A 24 18.74 20.09 -12.49
C GLY A 24 18.02 21.33 -12.02
N GLY A 25 18.81 22.40 -11.83
CA GLY A 25 18.35 23.75 -11.57
C GLY A 25 18.67 24.69 -12.72
N GLY A 26 18.13 25.90 -12.71
CA GLY A 26 18.33 26.90 -13.76
C GLY A 26 17.54 26.59 -15.04
N MET A 27 18.10 26.89 -16.22
CA MET A 27 17.38 26.77 -17.49
C MET A 27 17.11 25.28 -17.85
N PRO A 28 15.83 24.86 -17.99
CA PRO A 28 15.50 23.51 -18.37
C PRO A 28 15.84 23.23 -19.86
N PRO A 29 16.05 21.96 -20.22
CA PRO A 29 16.18 21.59 -21.64
C PRO A 29 14.86 21.82 -22.40
N ALA A 30 14.96 21.98 -23.73
CA ALA A 30 13.78 22.07 -24.56
C ALA A 30 12.95 20.78 -24.47
N ALA A 31 11.63 20.90 -24.37
CA ALA A 31 10.70 19.79 -24.23
C ALA A 31 9.48 19.98 -25.15
N LYS A 32 8.84 18.85 -25.53
CA LYS A 32 7.59 18.89 -26.34
C LYS A 32 6.39 19.38 -25.49
N GLN A 33 6.41 19.09 -24.22
CA GLN A 33 5.40 19.50 -23.24
C GLN A 33 6.09 19.97 -21.98
N VAL A 34 5.62 21.08 -21.43
CA VAL A 34 6.11 21.67 -20.17
C VAL A 34 4.96 21.73 -19.20
N VAL A 35 5.21 21.28 -17.98
CA VAL A 35 4.31 21.47 -16.84
C VAL A 35 4.94 22.53 -15.94
N ASP A 36 4.29 23.68 -15.84
CA ASP A 36 4.73 24.74 -14.94
C ASP A 36 4.46 24.34 -13.49
N ALA A 37 5.51 24.25 -12.68
CA ALA A 37 5.47 23.93 -11.26
C ALA A 37 5.91 25.11 -10.38
N THR A 38 5.77 26.34 -10.86
CA THR A 38 6.02 27.54 -10.06
C THR A 38 5.16 27.51 -8.78
N ASP A 39 5.74 27.89 -7.65
CA ASP A 39 5.12 27.83 -6.31
C ASP A 39 4.64 26.44 -5.87
N CYS A 40 5.22 25.40 -6.45
CA CYS A 40 4.90 24.02 -6.11
C CYS A 40 6.11 23.27 -5.49
N LEU A 41 5.81 22.31 -4.64
CA LEU A 41 6.73 21.24 -4.31
C LEU A 41 6.58 20.11 -5.34
N VAL A 42 7.68 19.64 -5.90
CA VAL A 42 7.74 18.47 -6.79
C VAL A 42 8.43 17.33 -6.05
N THR A 43 7.73 16.21 -5.91
CA THR A 43 8.26 15.01 -5.25
C THR A 43 8.27 13.83 -6.22
N PRO A 44 9.02 12.75 -5.92
CA PRO A 44 8.71 11.47 -6.52
C PRO A 44 7.23 11.13 -6.27
N GLY A 45 6.63 10.36 -7.16
CA GLY A 45 5.32 9.79 -6.90
C GLY A 45 5.34 8.93 -5.63
N LEU A 46 4.27 9.02 -4.83
CA LEU A 46 4.16 8.26 -3.60
C LEU A 46 3.91 6.79 -3.89
N VAL A 47 4.38 5.92 -3.00
CA VAL A 47 4.33 4.46 -3.11
C VAL A 47 3.52 3.89 -1.95
N ASN A 48 2.33 3.39 -2.23
CA ASN A 48 1.49 2.70 -1.27
C ASN A 48 1.88 1.22 -1.17
N THR A 49 2.20 0.75 0.04
CA THR A 49 2.75 -0.59 0.26
C THR A 49 1.77 -1.60 0.88
N HIS A 50 0.55 -1.17 1.20
CA HIS A 50 -0.52 -2.03 1.70
C HIS A 50 -1.89 -1.42 1.46
N HIS A 51 -2.80 -2.21 0.91
CA HIS A 51 -4.21 -1.85 0.68
C HIS A 51 -5.08 -3.09 0.56
N HIS A 52 -6.42 -2.90 0.69
CA HIS A 52 -7.47 -3.83 0.34
C HIS A 52 -8.53 -3.05 -0.45
N LEU A 53 -8.34 -2.95 -1.76
CA LEU A 53 -9.13 -2.05 -2.63
C LEU A 53 -10.65 -2.34 -2.56
N TYR A 54 -11.04 -3.62 -2.50
CA TYR A 54 -12.45 -4.00 -2.40
C TYR A 54 -13.16 -3.50 -1.13
N GLN A 55 -12.41 -3.18 -0.07
CA GLN A 55 -12.97 -2.71 1.20
C GLN A 55 -13.60 -1.32 1.11
N ASN A 56 -13.32 -0.54 0.07
CA ASN A 56 -13.98 0.74 -0.13
C ASN A 56 -15.50 0.61 -0.41
N LEU A 57 -15.99 -0.59 -0.78
CA LEU A 57 -17.41 -0.91 -0.87
C LEU A 57 -18.12 -0.99 0.50
N THR A 58 -17.35 -1.11 1.58
CA THR A 58 -17.85 -1.15 2.97
C THR A 58 -17.24 -0.05 3.84
N ARG A 59 -16.79 1.04 3.22
CA ARG A 59 -16.22 2.21 3.91
C ARG A 59 -17.23 2.80 4.89
N ALA A 60 -16.74 3.19 6.09
CA ALA A 60 -17.52 3.79 7.17
C ALA A 60 -18.83 3.02 7.49
N PHE A 61 -18.82 1.70 7.37
CA PHE A 61 -19.98 0.85 7.62
C PHE A 61 -20.29 0.84 9.12
N PRO A 62 -21.47 1.33 9.58
CA PRO A 62 -21.74 1.63 10.99
C PRO A 62 -21.49 0.48 11.96
N PRO A 63 -21.81 -0.81 11.65
CA PRO A 63 -21.52 -1.91 12.56
C PRO A 63 -20.05 -2.11 12.90
N MET A 64 -19.12 -1.50 12.12
CA MET A 64 -17.67 -1.71 12.21
C MET A 64 -16.92 -0.58 12.89
N THR A 65 -17.51 0.60 13.02
CA THR A 65 -16.79 1.82 13.43
C THR A 65 -16.13 1.77 14.81
N ASN A 66 -16.54 0.83 15.65
CA ASN A 66 -16.00 0.67 17.02
C ASN A 66 -15.65 -0.78 17.36
N ALA A 67 -15.45 -1.65 16.36
CA ALA A 67 -15.13 -3.05 16.59
C ALA A 67 -13.61 -3.27 16.68
N PRO A 68 -13.10 -4.13 17.60
CA PRO A 68 -11.73 -4.60 17.57
C PRO A 68 -11.51 -5.53 16.37
N LEU A 69 -10.25 -5.78 15.98
CA LEU A 69 -9.88 -6.45 14.74
C LEU A 69 -10.65 -7.76 14.47
N PHE A 70 -10.68 -8.70 15.40
CA PHE A 70 -11.34 -9.99 15.16
C PHE A 70 -12.87 -9.86 15.03
N GLY A 71 -13.51 -9.02 15.85
CA GLY A 71 -14.94 -8.71 15.70
C GLY A 71 -15.25 -7.96 14.39
N TRP A 72 -14.36 -7.09 13.97
CA TRP A 72 -14.41 -6.37 12.71
C TRP A 72 -14.36 -7.34 11.52
N LEU A 73 -13.41 -8.28 11.49
CA LEU A 73 -13.29 -9.32 10.46
C LEU A 73 -14.53 -10.21 10.40
N GLN A 74 -14.98 -10.74 11.55
CA GLN A 74 -16.16 -11.62 11.61
C GLN A 74 -17.43 -10.98 11.07
N THR A 75 -17.56 -9.66 11.19
CA THR A 75 -18.72 -8.92 10.67
C THR A 75 -18.59 -8.62 9.18
N LEU A 76 -17.41 -8.37 8.67
CA LEU A 76 -17.19 -7.98 7.26
C LEU A 76 -17.03 -9.17 6.30
N TYR A 77 -16.47 -10.28 6.71
CA TYR A 77 -16.35 -11.45 5.86
C TYR A 77 -17.68 -11.88 5.21
N PRO A 78 -18.82 -11.92 5.93
CA PRO A 78 -20.12 -12.23 5.32
C PRO A 78 -20.57 -11.26 4.23
N LEU A 79 -20.09 -10.01 4.23
CA LEU A 79 -20.37 -9.04 3.18
C LEU A 79 -19.46 -9.30 1.96
N TRP A 80 -18.17 -9.47 2.21
CA TRP A 80 -17.15 -9.64 1.17
C TRP A 80 -17.28 -10.96 0.39
N ARG A 81 -17.99 -11.97 0.92
CA ARG A 81 -18.29 -13.18 0.15
C ARG A 81 -19.16 -12.93 -1.10
N SER A 82 -19.74 -11.74 -1.24
CA SER A 82 -20.49 -11.32 -2.43
C SER A 82 -19.62 -10.63 -3.50
N LEU A 83 -18.30 -10.61 -3.33
CA LEU A 83 -17.36 -10.10 -4.34
C LEU A 83 -17.47 -10.89 -5.65
N ASP A 84 -17.43 -10.17 -6.74
CA ASP A 84 -17.37 -10.66 -8.12
C ASP A 84 -16.41 -9.79 -8.94
N GLU A 85 -16.13 -10.18 -10.18
CA GLU A 85 -15.21 -9.44 -11.05
C GLU A 85 -15.63 -7.97 -11.26
N GLU A 86 -16.94 -7.68 -11.33
CA GLU A 86 -17.43 -6.31 -11.48
C GLU A 86 -17.10 -5.48 -10.25
N SER A 87 -17.37 -6.01 -9.07
CA SER A 87 -17.08 -5.31 -7.81
C SER A 87 -15.59 -5.14 -7.56
N ALA A 88 -14.75 -6.14 -7.89
CA ALA A 88 -13.29 -6.03 -7.82
C ALA A 88 -12.76 -4.96 -8.79
N ASN A 89 -13.21 -4.95 -10.04
CA ASN A 89 -12.79 -3.95 -11.02
C ASN A 89 -13.18 -2.53 -10.61
N VAL A 90 -14.45 -2.31 -10.25
CA VAL A 90 -14.95 -0.98 -9.94
C VAL A 90 -14.38 -0.44 -8.64
N SER A 91 -14.25 -1.27 -7.60
CA SER A 91 -13.64 -0.86 -6.33
C SER A 91 -12.15 -0.53 -6.52
N ALA A 92 -11.41 -1.35 -7.28
CA ALA A 92 -10.02 -1.08 -7.58
C ALA A 92 -9.85 0.22 -8.38
N TRP A 93 -10.68 0.46 -9.37
CA TRP A 93 -10.63 1.69 -10.16
C TRP A 93 -10.85 2.94 -9.30
N VAL A 94 -11.87 2.93 -8.43
CA VAL A 94 -12.20 4.05 -7.55
C VAL A 94 -11.13 4.25 -6.47
N GLY A 95 -10.64 3.18 -5.86
CA GLY A 95 -9.58 3.26 -4.84
C GLY A 95 -8.25 3.77 -5.43
N LEU A 96 -7.87 3.31 -6.62
CA LEU A 96 -6.68 3.81 -7.32
C LEU A 96 -6.84 5.28 -7.78
N ALA A 97 -8.06 5.71 -8.12
CA ALA A 97 -8.33 7.12 -8.39
C ALA A 97 -8.15 8.00 -7.14
N GLU A 98 -8.64 7.57 -5.98
CA GLU A 98 -8.45 8.25 -4.71
C GLU A 98 -6.96 8.33 -4.34
N LEU A 99 -6.23 7.23 -4.46
CA LEU A 99 -4.78 7.19 -4.28
C LEU A 99 -4.04 8.16 -5.20
N ALA A 100 -4.40 8.17 -6.50
CA ALA A 100 -3.77 9.08 -7.46
C ALA A 100 -3.99 10.57 -7.10
N LEU A 101 -5.19 10.94 -6.63
CA LEU A 101 -5.46 12.29 -6.13
C LEU A 101 -4.61 12.66 -4.91
N SER A 102 -4.12 11.69 -4.17
CA SER A 102 -3.18 11.88 -3.05
C SER A 102 -1.70 11.79 -3.46
N GLY A 103 -1.38 11.84 -4.75
CA GLY A 103 -0.01 11.80 -5.28
C GLY A 103 0.60 10.40 -5.40
N CYS A 104 -0.17 9.36 -5.19
CA CYS A 104 0.28 7.97 -5.33
C CYS A 104 0.43 7.59 -6.80
N THR A 105 1.59 7.05 -7.17
CA THR A 105 1.87 6.58 -8.54
C THR A 105 2.03 5.07 -8.62
N THR A 106 2.35 4.43 -7.48
CA THR A 106 2.47 2.98 -7.37
C THR A 106 1.68 2.51 -6.16
N SER A 107 0.76 1.57 -6.35
CA SER A 107 0.02 0.95 -5.26
C SER A 107 0.19 -0.56 -5.27
N THR A 108 0.23 -1.15 -4.07
CA THR A 108 -0.08 -2.57 -3.88
C THR A 108 -1.57 -2.75 -3.63
N ASP A 109 -1.99 -4.00 -3.66
CA ASP A 109 -3.23 -4.47 -3.08
C ASP A 109 -3.02 -5.84 -2.44
N HIS A 110 -3.75 -6.14 -1.38
CA HIS A 110 -3.78 -7.43 -0.72
C HIS A 110 -5.19 -8.03 -0.87
N LEU A 111 -5.47 -8.54 -2.05
CA LEU A 111 -6.73 -9.23 -2.37
C LEU A 111 -6.66 -10.67 -1.84
N TYR A 112 -7.26 -10.93 -0.68
CA TYR A 112 -7.22 -12.24 -0.02
C TYR A 112 -8.58 -12.95 0.07
N VAL A 113 -9.67 -12.27 -0.27
CA VAL A 113 -11.03 -12.85 -0.30
C VAL A 113 -11.33 -13.33 -1.72
N HIS A 114 -11.49 -14.63 -1.90
CA HIS A 114 -11.78 -15.28 -3.17
C HIS A 114 -13.00 -16.20 -3.04
N PRO A 115 -14.24 -15.66 -3.10
CA PRO A 115 -15.44 -16.48 -2.99
C PRO A 115 -15.57 -17.48 -4.13
N ALA A 116 -16.14 -18.66 -3.84
CA ALA A 116 -16.38 -19.66 -4.85
C ALA A 116 -17.26 -19.10 -5.99
N GLY A 117 -16.81 -19.24 -7.23
CA GLY A 117 -17.52 -18.74 -8.41
C GLY A 117 -17.40 -17.23 -8.67
N ALA A 118 -16.58 -16.51 -7.94
CA ALA A 118 -16.39 -15.05 -8.09
C ALA A 118 -15.68 -14.64 -9.40
N GLY A 119 -15.06 -15.58 -10.11
CA GLY A 119 -14.24 -15.31 -11.30
C GLY A 119 -12.79 -14.93 -10.96
N ASP A 120 -12.11 -14.25 -11.89
CA ASP A 120 -10.72 -13.82 -11.72
C ASP A 120 -10.64 -12.37 -11.20
N LEU A 121 -10.82 -12.23 -9.89
CA LEU A 121 -10.84 -10.93 -9.21
C LEU A 121 -9.52 -10.16 -9.39
N LEU A 122 -8.37 -10.86 -9.34
CA LEU A 122 -7.07 -10.22 -9.49
C LEU A 122 -6.87 -9.64 -10.89
N SER A 123 -7.25 -10.37 -11.93
CA SER A 123 -7.23 -9.85 -13.31
C SER A 123 -8.16 -8.66 -13.48
N ALA A 124 -9.31 -8.65 -12.80
CA ALA A 124 -10.25 -7.53 -12.81
C ALA A 124 -9.65 -6.25 -12.18
N GLU A 125 -8.94 -6.37 -11.05
CA GLU A 125 -8.21 -5.24 -10.44
C GLU A 125 -7.04 -4.75 -11.32
N ILE A 126 -6.28 -5.66 -11.91
CA ILE A 126 -5.19 -5.32 -12.84
C ILE A 126 -5.74 -4.57 -14.07
N ALA A 127 -6.91 -4.96 -14.57
CA ALA A 127 -7.56 -4.26 -15.67
C ALA A 127 -7.96 -2.84 -15.28
N ALA A 128 -8.48 -2.64 -14.06
CA ALA A 128 -8.79 -1.31 -13.51
C ALA A 128 -7.53 -0.43 -13.39
N ALA A 129 -6.42 -0.98 -12.87
CA ALA A 129 -5.15 -0.26 -12.76
C ALA A 129 -4.58 0.17 -14.13
N ARG A 130 -4.68 -0.69 -15.13
CA ARG A 130 -4.30 -0.37 -16.52
C ARG A 130 -5.17 0.73 -17.12
N ASP A 131 -6.47 0.68 -16.85
CA ASP A 131 -7.43 1.65 -17.38
C ASP A 131 -7.22 3.06 -16.81
N ILE A 132 -6.97 3.17 -15.51
CA ILE A 132 -6.69 4.47 -14.87
C ILE A 132 -5.24 4.94 -15.07
N GLY A 133 -4.31 4.02 -15.35
CA GLY A 133 -2.90 4.33 -15.63
C GLY A 133 -2.01 4.42 -14.40
N VAL A 134 -2.39 3.84 -13.26
CA VAL A 134 -1.57 3.74 -12.03
C VAL A 134 -0.71 2.48 -12.07
N ARG A 135 0.55 2.57 -11.65
CA ARG A 135 1.43 1.40 -11.49
C ARG A 135 0.92 0.53 -10.35
N PHE A 136 0.80 -0.78 -10.61
CA PHE A 136 0.14 -1.69 -9.70
C PHE A 136 1.02 -2.89 -9.37
N HIS A 137 1.20 -3.15 -8.08
CA HIS A 137 1.92 -4.29 -7.55
C HIS A 137 0.99 -5.14 -6.67
N PRO A 138 -0.09 -5.71 -7.27
CA PRO A 138 -1.04 -6.49 -6.50
C PRO A 138 -0.42 -7.76 -5.94
N THR A 139 -1.02 -8.28 -4.89
CA THR A 139 -0.69 -9.59 -4.38
C THR A 139 -1.81 -10.60 -4.67
N ARG A 140 -1.45 -11.83 -5.03
CA ARG A 140 -2.36 -12.95 -4.98
C ARG A 140 -2.48 -13.38 -3.52
N GLY A 141 -3.41 -12.74 -2.81
CA GLY A 141 -3.72 -13.06 -1.43
C GLY A 141 -4.51 -14.37 -1.30
N SER A 142 -4.57 -14.94 -0.11
CA SER A 142 -5.27 -16.20 0.11
C SER A 142 -5.64 -16.42 1.57
N MET A 143 -6.69 -17.20 1.80
CA MET A 143 -7.07 -17.77 3.09
C MET A 143 -7.36 -19.25 2.90
N SER A 144 -6.87 -20.10 3.82
CA SER A 144 -7.03 -21.55 3.76
C SER A 144 -7.49 -22.18 5.08
N LEU A 145 -7.65 -21.37 6.12
CA LEU A 145 -8.04 -21.84 7.46
C LEU A 145 -9.38 -21.19 7.83
N SER A 146 -10.46 -21.97 7.78
CA SER A 146 -11.80 -21.50 8.06
C SER A 146 -12.21 -21.72 9.52
N ILE A 147 -13.39 -21.20 9.90
CA ILE A 147 -13.93 -21.35 11.27
C ILE A 147 -13.99 -22.82 11.70
N LYS A 148 -14.39 -23.75 10.82
CA LYS A 148 -14.43 -25.20 11.13
C LYS A 148 -13.06 -25.80 11.43
N ASP A 149 -11.99 -25.18 10.94
CA ASP A 149 -10.61 -25.61 11.07
C ASP A 149 -9.83 -24.79 12.12
N GLY A 150 -10.53 -23.94 12.89
CA GLY A 150 -9.95 -23.10 13.94
C GLY A 150 -9.46 -21.72 13.50
N GLY A 151 -9.76 -21.30 12.26
CA GLY A 151 -9.51 -19.95 11.77
C GLY A 151 -10.68 -18.99 12.01
N LEU A 152 -10.59 -17.78 11.49
CA LEU A 152 -11.65 -16.76 11.58
C LEU A 152 -12.55 -16.68 10.34
N PRO A 153 -12.05 -16.92 9.10
CA PRO A 153 -12.87 -16.78 7.89
C PRO A 153 -14.00 -17.81 7.80
N PRO A 154 -15.18 -17.44 7.25
CA PRO A 154 -16.21 -18.42 6.88
C PRO A 154 -15.71 -19.44 5.87
N ASP A 155 -16.32 -20.63 5.84
CA ASP A 155 -15.89 -21.74 4.96
C ASP A 155 -16.00 -21.41 3.46
N ASP A 156 -16.89 -20.51 3.07
CA ASP A 156 -17.16 -20.13 1.67
C ASP A 156 -16.24 -19.02 1.11
N VAL A 157 -15.32 -18.51 1.91
CA VAL A 157 -14.31 -17.51 1.47
C VAL A 157 -12.87 -18.01 1.57
N VAL A 158 -12.67 -19.25 2.00
CA VAL A 158 -11.36 -19.90 1.98
C VAL A 158 -11.22 -20.79 0.74
N GLN A 159 -9.99 -21.06 0.34
CA GLN A 159 -9.69 -21.89 -0.81
C GLN A 159 -8.85 -23.11 -0.41
N ASP A 160 -8.94 -24.16 -1.21
CA ASP A 160 -8.07 -25.32 -1.07
C ASP A 160 -6.61 -24.95 -1.34
N HIS A 161 -5.70 -25.61 -0.61
CA HIS A 161 -4.27 -25.38 -0.66
C HIS A 161 -3.69 -25.45 -2.09
N ASP A 162 -4.00 -26.51 -2.82
CA ASP A 162 -3.46 -26.73 -4.16
C ASP A 162 -4.01 -25.70 -5.15
N VAL A 163 -5.28 -25.33 -5.02
CA VAL A 163 -5.92 -24.27 -5.82
C VAL A 163 -5.22 -22.94 -5.61
N ILE A 164 -4.86 -22.60 -4.37
CA ILE A 164 -4.13 -21.35 -4.06
C ILE A 164 -2.77 -21.33 -4.78
N LEU A 165 -2.01 -22.42 -4.73
CA LEU A 165 -0.69 -22.48 -5.37
C LEU A 165 -0.77 -22.45 -6.91
N GLU A 166 -1.75 -23.16 -7.49
CA GLU A 166 -2.00 -23.14 -8.94
C GLU A 166 -2.40 -21.74 -9.41
N GLU A 167 -3.37 -21.11 -8.76
CA GLU A 167 -3.83 -19.75 -9.09
C GLU A 167 -2.74 -18.69 -8.88
N SER A 168 -1.88 -18.87 -7.86
CA SER A 168 -0.72 -18.01 -7.64
C SER A 168 0.28 -18.12 -8.78
N THR A 169 0.56 -19.35 -9.23
CA THR A 169 1.44 -19.61 -10.37
C THR A 169 0.86 -19.02 -11.66
N ARG A 170 -0.44 -19.21 -11.89
CA ARG A 170 -1.17 -18.65 -13.04
C ARG A 170 -1.11 -17.12 -13.06
N ALA A 171 -1.41 -16.47 -11.93
CA ALA A 171 -1.41 -15.02 -11.81
C ALA A 171 -0.03 -14.41 -12.12
N VAL A 172 1.04 -15.01 -11.60
CA VAL A 172 2.41 -14.58 -11.91
C VAL A 172 2.73 -14.78 -13.39
N SER A 173 2.40 -15.95 -13.96
CA SER A 173 2.65 -16.23 -15.37
C SER A 173 1.93 -15.28 -16.32
N MET A 174 0.71 -14.86 -15.98
CA MET A 174 -0.11 -13.99 -16.82
C MET A 174 0.23 -12.51 -16.71
N HIS A 175 0.64 -12.04 -15.54
CA HIS A 175 0.64 -10.60 -15.25
C HIS A 175 1.97 -10.04 -14.77
N HIS A 176 2.88 -10.88 -14.22
CA HIS A 176 4.12 -10.38 -13.66
C HIS A 176 5.13 -9.99 -14.76
N ASP A 177 5.41 -8.69 -14.85
CA ASP A 177 6.43 -8.14 -15.73
C ASP A 177 7.68 -7.77 -14.92
N ARG A 178 8.82 -8.39 -15.26
CA ARG A 178 10.12 -8.17 -14.59
C ARG A 178 10.90 -7.00 -15.15
N SER A 179 10.45 -6.42 -16.25
CA SER A 179 11.17 -5.31 -16.89
C SER A 179 11.27 -4.09 -15.97
N ARG A 180 12.32 -3.30 -16.19
CA ARG A 180 12.46 -2.02 -15.51
C ARG A 180 11.34 -1.09 -15.95
N GLY A 181 10.68 -0.42 -14.99
CA GLY A 181 9.53 0.43 -15.26
C GLY A 181 8.21 -0.33 -15.43
N ALA A 182 8.20 -1.65 -15.24
CA ALA A 182 6.98 -2.46 -15.35
C ALA A 182 5.79 -1.85 -14.64
N MET A 183 4.65 -1.79 -15.34
CA MET A 183 3.40 -1.26 -14.78
C MET A 183 2.70 -2.26 -13.87
N VAL A 184 2.97 -3.57 -14.01
CA VAL A 184 2.37 -4.62 -13.18
C VAL A 184 3.45 -5.59 -12.71
N ARG A 185 3.53 -5.80 -11.39
CA ARG A 185 4.27 -6.92 -10.78
C ARG A 185 3.36 -7.61 -9.79
N VAL A 186 3.39 -8.92 -9.73
CA VAL A 186 2.56 -9.72 -8.82
C VAL A 186 3.42 -10.27 -7.69
N ALA A 187 2.90 -10.27 -6.46
CA ALA A 187 3.49 -10.95 -5.31
C ALA A 187 2.52 -11.99 -4.74
N LEU A 188 2.97 -12.85 -3.84
CA LEU A 188 2.14 -13.82 -3.12
C LEU A 188 1.87 -13.32 -1.71
N ALA A 189 0.63 -13.50 -1.22
CA ALA A 189 0.26 -12.97 0.07
C ALA A 189 -0.78 -13.82 0.82
N PRO A 190 -0.40 -14.94 1.44
CA PRO A 190 -1.21 -15.52 2.50
C PRO A 190 -1.63 -14.45 3.50
N CYS A 191 -2.93 -14.36 3.83
CA CYS A 191 -3.51 -13.20 4.50
C CYS A 191 -2.84 -12.90 5.84
N SER A 192 -2.80 -13.87 6.74
CA SER A 192 -2.20 -13.75 8.07
C SER A 192 -1.95 -15.13 8.67
N PRO A 193 -1.06 -15.27 9.67
CA PRO A 193 -0.83 -16.56 10.33
C PRO A 193 -2.09 -17.21 10.95
N PHE A 194 -3.10 -16.42 11.29
CA PHE A 194 -4.37 -16.91 11.86
C PHE A 194 -5.46 -17.23 10.83
N SER A 195 -5.21 -17.02 9.54
CA SER A 195 -6.18 -17.25 8.45
C SER A 195 -5.70 -18.27 7.41
N VAL A 196 -4.46 -18.76 7.57
CA VAL A 196 -3.86 -19.77 6.67
C VAL A 196 -3.19 -20.89 7.45
N THR A 197 -3.05 -22.06 6.82
CA THR A 197 -2.30 -23.18 7.41
C THR A 197 -0.79 -22.88 7.41
N LYS A 198 -0.06 -23.42 8.40
CA LYS A 198 1.42 -23.35 8.43
C LYS A 198 2.04 -23.90 7.15
N LYS A 199 1.46 -24.99 6.60
CA LYS A 199 1.92 -25.59 5.34
C LYS A 199 1.80 -24.59 4.18
N LEU A 200 0.70 -23.82 4.08
CA LEU A 200 0.55 -22.82 3.03
C LEU A 200 1.58 -21.69 3.15
N MET A 201 1.93 -21.28 4.37
CA MET A 201 3.01 -20.30 4.55
C MET A 201 4.34 -20.82 4.01
N ILE A 202 4.72 -22.06 4.33
CA ILE A 202 5.95 -22.70 3.85
C ILE A 202 5.94 -22.82 2.32
N ASP A 203 4.90 -23.40 1.75
CA ASP A 203 4.81 -23.64 0.32
C ASP A 203 4.74 -22.32 -0.50
N SER A 204 4.15 -21.28 0.09
CA SER A 204 4.15 -19.93 -0.51
C SER A 204 5.54 -19.31 -0.53
N ALA A 205 6.35 -19.51 0.51
CA ALA A 205 7.74 -19.06 0.52
C ALA A 205 8.58 -19.76 -0.55
N GLU A 206 8.45 -21.08 -0.67
CA GLU A 206 9.12 -21.87 -1.69
C GLU A 206 8.68 -21.47 -3.10
N LEU A 207 7.36 -21.32 -3.32
CA LEU A 207 6.82 -20.90 -4.60
C LEU A 207 7.27 -19.49 -4.99
N ALA A 208 7.29 -18.54 -4.06
CA ALA A 208 7.77 -17.19 -4.31
C ALA A 208 9.25 -17.16 -4.69
N ALA A 209 10.08 -17.99 -4.04
CA ALA A 209 11.49 -18.15 -4.40
C ALA A 209 11.64 -18.75 -5.81
N LYS A 210 10.86 -19.78 -6.15
CA LYS A 210 10.85 -20.42 -7.48
C LYS A 210 10.42 -19.48 -8.59
N LEU A 211 9.38 -18.66 -8.33
CA LEU A 211 8.82 -17.72 -9.30
C LEU A 211 9.57 -16.37 -9.32
N ASP A 212 10.51 -16.17 -8.40
CA ASP A 212 11.23 -14.90 -8.20
C ASP A 212 10.29 -13.70 -8.01
N VAL A 213 9.33 -13.85 -7.11
CA VAL A 213 8.38 -12.81 -6.69
C VAL A 213 8.48 -12.52 -5.20
N ARG A 214 7.86 -11.47 -4.73
CA ARG A 214 7.89 -11.07 -3.33
C ARG A 214 6.78 -11.73 -2.53
N LEU A 215 6.89 -11.64 -1.19
CA LEU A 215 5.96 -12.17 -0.20
C LEU A 215 5.39 -11.05 0.67
N HIS A 216 4.09 -11.13 0.98
CA HIS A 216 3.40 -10.20 1.85
C HIS A 216 2.43 -10.90 2.79
N THR A 217 2.30 -10.39 4.03
CA THR A 217 1.30 -10.84 5.01
C THR A 217 1.09 -9.79 6.08
N HIS A 218 -0.02 -9.86 6.84
CA HIS A 218 -0.20 -9.12 8.08
C HIS A 218 0.65 -9.73 9.18
N PHE A 219 1.23 -8.90 10.03
CA PHE A 219 2.20 -9.35 11.03
C PHE A 219 2.24 -8.46 12.27
N ALA A 220 2.09 -9.10 13.43
CA ALA A 220 2.22 -8.46 14.75
C ALA A 220 1.45 -7.13 14.82
N GLU A 221 0.22 -7.14 14.35
CA GLU A 221 -0.63 -5.95 14.26
C GLU A 221 -1.09 -5.51 15.65
N ASN A 222 -1.51 -6.45 16.49
CA ASN A 222 -2.01 -6.17 17.83
C ASN A 222 -1.70 -7.31 18.81
N SER A 223 -2.17 -7.17 20.06
CA SER A 223 -1.97 -8.19 21.10
C SER A 223 -2.72 -9.50 20.85
N GLU A 224 -3.77 -9.50 20.04
CA GLU A 224 -4.50 -10.73 19.70
C GLU A 224 -3.66 -11.62 18.78
N ASP A 225 -2.84 -11.03 17.88
CA ASP A 225 -1.89 -11.75 17.03
C ASP A 225 -0.81 -12.45 17.86
N ASP A 226 -0.22 -11.74 18.81
CA ASP A 226 0.78 -12.31 19.74
C ASP A 226 0.19 -13.47 20.55
N ALA A 227 -1.02 -13.28 21.11
CA ALA A 227 -1.71 -14.29 21.89
C ALA A 227 -2.05 -15.52 21.04
N PHE A 228 -2.53 -15.33 19.81
CA PHE A 228 -2.82 -16.41 18.88
C PHE A 228 -1.54 -17.19 18.53
N SER A 229 -0.45 -16.51 18.20
CA SER A 229 0.83 -17.14 17.86
C SER A 229 1.37 -18.00 19.00
N LEU A 230 1.38 -17.47 20.22
CA LEU A 230 1.81 -18.21 21.40
C LEU A 230 0.91 -19.42 21.71
N ALA A 231 -0.41 -19.26 21.59
CA ALA A 231 -1.36 -20.35 21.87
C ALA A 231 -1.32 -21.45 20.82
N THR A 232 -1.17 -21.09 19.53
CA THR A 232 -1.29 -22.03 18.41
C THR A 232 0.05 -22.63 17.98
N PHE A 233 1.12 -21.80 17.96
CA PHE A 233 2.44 -22.22 17.47
C PHE A 233 3.46 -22.37 18.59
N GLY A 234 3.17 -21.93 19.82
CA GLY A 234 4.07 -22.00 20.97
C GLY A 234 5.24 -20.99 20.91
N CYS A 235 5.21 -20.06 19.99
CA CYS A 235 6.28 -19.08 19.77
C CYS A 235 5.71 -17.71 19.40
N ARG A 236 6.56 -16.68 19.50
CA ARG A 236 6.20 -15.32 19.06
C ARG A 236 6.15 -15.22 17.51
N PRO A 237 5.46 -14.20 16.95
CA PRO A 237 5.31 -14.05 15.50
C PRO A 237 6.63 -14.09 14.71
N MET A 238 7.73 -13.52 15.21
CA MET A 238 9.01 -13.51 14.49
C MET A 238 9.67 -14.90 14.41
N GLU A 239 9.57 -15.69 15.48
CA GLU A 239 10.06 -17.08 15.45
C GLU A 239 9.23 -17.94 14.49
N TYR A 240 7.91 -17.70 14.45
CA TYR A 240 7.05 -18.37 13.47
C TYR A 240 7.44 -18.03 12.02
N LEU A 241 7.78 -16.76 11.70
CA LEU A 241 8.26 -16.38 10.37
C LEU A 241 9.56 -17.10 9.99
N ASP A 242 10.48 -17.29 10.94
CA ASP A 242 11.69 -18.09 10.70
C ASP A 242 11.36 -19.55 10.35
N GLU A 243 10.48 -20.17 11.13
CA GLU A 243 10.08 -21.57 10.94
C GLU A 243 9.42 -21.82 9.59
N VAL A 244 8.69 -20.82 9.03
CA VAL A 244 8.01 -20.95 7.74
C VAL A 244 8.83 -20.41 6.56
N GLY A 245 10.10 -20.00 6.78
CA GLY A 245 11.02 -19.60 5.71
C GLY A 245 10.78 -18.20 5.15
N TRP A 246 10.15 -17.31 5.91
CA TRP A 246 9.80 -15.94 5.45
C TRP A 246 10.85 -14.88 5.79
N CYS A 247 11.90 -15.21 6.56
CA CYS A 247 12.93 -14.27 6.97
C CYS A 247 13.94 -14.00 5.85
N SER A 248 13.53 -13.22 4.86
CA SER A 248 14.35 -12.82 3.70
C SER A 248 13.99 -11.44 3.18
N ASP A 249 14.88 -10.86 2.38
CA ASP A 249 14.67 -9.57 1.72
C ASP A 249 13.54 -9.59 0.66
N ARG A 250 12.98 -10.77 0.39
CA ARG A 250 11.81 -10.98 -0.48
C ARG A 250 10.50 -10.61 0.22
N THR A 251 10.49 -10.54 1.54
CA THR A 251 9.31 -10.33 2.38
C THR A 251 9.11 -8.85 2.71
N TRP A 252 7.85 -8.41 2.69
CA TRP A 252 7.43 -7.21 3.40
C TRP A 252 6.13 -7.49 4.20
N LEU A 253 6.00 -6.86 5.36
CA LEU A 253 4.98 -7.15 6.36
C LEU A 253 4.10 -5.93 6.58
N ALA A 254 2.79 -6.11 6.72
CA ALA A 254 1.89 -5.03 7.12
C ALA A 254 1.88 -4.85 8.65
N HIS A 255 1.70 -3.60 9.08
CA HIS A 255 1.54 -3.12 10.45
C HIS A 255 2.80 -3.13 11.31
N CYS A 256 3.28 -4.28 11.75
CA CYS A 256 4.44 -4.40 12.66
C CYS A 256 4.36 -3.46 13.88
N VAL A 257 3.23 -3.49 14.59
CA VAL A 257 3.00 -2.63 15.77
C VAL A 257 3.67 -3.20 17.03
N MET A 258 3.66 -4.53 17.19
CA MET A 258 4.02 -5.24 18.41
C MET A 258 5.39 -5.95 18.42
N PRO A 259 6.33 -5.73 17.45
CA PRO A 259 7.63 -6.37 17.56
C PRO A 259 8.41 -5.82 18.77
N ASN A 260 9.10 -6.69 19.48
CA ASN A 260 10.02 -6.29 20.52
C ASN A 260 11.37 -5.84 19.94
N HIS A 261 12.29 -5.35 20.79
CA HIS A 261 13.57 -4.83 20.33
C HIS A 261 14.41 -5.86 19.55
N GLU A 262 14.46 -7.11 20.01
CA GLU A 262 15.23 -8.18 19.36
C GLU A 262 14.62 -8.53 18.00
N GLU A 263 13.30 -8.63 17.91
CA GLU A 263 12.56 -8.86 16.67
C GLU A 263 12.80 -7.75 15.64
N ILE A 264 12.86 -6.48 16.08
CA ILE A 264 13.22 -5.34 15.21
C ILE A 264 14.63 -5.51 14.63
N GLN A 265 15.62 -5.93 15.43
CA GLN A 265 16.98 -6.18 14.91
C GLN A 265 17.01 -7.33 13.90
N ARG A 266 16.23 -8.38 14.14
CA ARG A 266 16.10 -9.52 13.21
C ARG A 266 15.44 -9.11 11.89
N LEU A 267 14.38 -8.28 11.93
CA LEU A 267 13.74 -7.71 10.74
C LEU A 267 14.76 -6.93 9.88
N GLY A 268 15.58 -6.09 10.52
CA GLY A 268 16.63 -5.33 9.85
C GLY A 268 17.72 -6.22 9.25
N ALA A 269 18.22 -7.20 10.00
CA ALA A 269 19.24 -8.15 9.54
C ALA A 269 18.77 -8.97 8.34
N ALA A 270 17.50 -9.39 8.31
CA ALA A 270 16.88 -10.10 7.19
C ALA A 270 16.45 -9.17 6.04
N ARG A 271 16.59 -7.85 6.18
CA ARG A 271 16.16 -6.83 5.21
C ARG A 271 14.68 -6.93 4.83
N ILE A 272 13.85 -7.34 5.77
CA ILE A 272 12.41 -7.41 5.61
C ILE A 272 11.85 -5.97 5.53
N GLY A 273 10.93 -5.72 4.59
CA GLY A 273 10.21 -4.46 4.50
C GLY A 273 9.03 -4.41 5.47
N VAL A 274 8.61 -3.20 5.86
CA VAL A 274 7.43 -2.98 6.71
C VAL A 274 6.53 -1.92 6.08
N ALA A 275 5.26 -2.24 5.88
CA ALA A 275 4.21 -1.31 5.49
C ALA A 275 3.55 -0.75 6.77
N HIS A 276 3.89 0.47 7.16
CA HIS A 276 3.27 1.15 8.28
C HIS A 276 1.90 1.71 7.87
N CYS A 277 0.84 1.35 8.61
CA CYS A 277 -0.55 1.70 8.33
C CYS A 277 -1.13 2.57 9.48
N PRO A 278 -0.78 3.85 9.58
CA PRO A 278 -1.10 4.70 10.73
C PRO A 278 -2.60 4.78 11.05
N SER A 279 -3.44 5.09 10.06
CA SER A 279 -4.87 5.28 10.27
C SER A 279 -5.56 4.01 10.76
N SER A 280 -5.30 2.88 10.12
CA SER A 280 -5.86 1.59 10.49
C SER A 280 -5.44 1.19 11.91
N ASN A 281 -4.14 1.33 12.23
CA ASN A 281 -3.63 1.04 13.58
C ASN A 281 -4.32 1.89 14.66
N LEU A 282 -4.66 3.14 14.37
CA LEU A 282 -5.37 4.03 15.28
C LEU A 282 -6.84 3.64 15.42
N ILE A 283 -7.54 3.40 14.31
CA ILE A 283 -8.98 3.10 14.30
C ILE A 283 -9.25 1.76 14.97
N LEU A 284 -8.44 0.74 14.69
CA LEU A 284 -8.56 -0.59 15.30
C LEU A 284 -7.92 -0.68 16.70
N SER A 285 -7.35 0.43 17.21
CA SER A 285 -6.64 0.48 18.49
C SER A 285 -5.49 -0.52 18.59
N SER A 286 -4.84 -0.85 17.48
CA SER A 286 -3.71 -1.78 17.42
C SER A 286 -2.47 -1.25 18.15
N GLY A 287 -2.30 0.08 18.17
CA GLY A 287 -1.18 0.75 18.84
C GLY A 287 -0.36 1.66 17.93
N VAL A 288 0.84 2.03 18.37
CA VAL A 288 1.76 2.88 17.60
C VAL A 288 3.00 2.07 17.22
N ALA A 289 3.21 1.83 15.93
CA ALA A 289 4.36 1.07 15.43
C ALA A 289 5.70 1.76 15.74
N PRO A 290 6.78 1.01 16.04
CA PRO A 290 8.11 1.54 16.40
C PRO A 290 8.90 1.99 15.15
N VAL A 291 8.33 2.90 14.34
CA VAL A 291 8.87 3.31 13.04
C VAL A 291 10.32 3.79 13.11
N ILE A 292 10.67 4.58 14.15
CA ILE A 292 12.03 5.10 14.30
C ILE A 292 13.02 3.98 14.60
N ASP A 293 12.63 3.01 15.42
CA ASP A 293 13.49 1.87 15.80
C ASP A 293 13.67 0.93 14.58
N LEU A 294 12.60 0.70 13.81
CA LEU A 294 12.64 -0.07 12.56
C LEU A 294 13.60 0.57 11.54
N ILE A 295 13.48 1.88 11.29
CA ILE A 295 14.40 2.62 10.41
C ILE A 295 15.84 2.54 10.94
N GLY A 296 16.03 2.70 12.24
CA GLY A 296 17.34 2.61 12.92
C GLY A 296 18.00 1.24 12.77
N ALA A 297 17.21 0.17 12.71
CA ALA A 297 17.68 -1.20 12.44
C ALA A 297 17.92 -1.49 10.94
N GLY A 298 17.66 -0.54 10.03
CA GLY A 298 17.86 -0.72 8.60
C GLY A 298 16.68 -1.36 7.85
N VAL A 299 15.51 -1.46 8.50
CA VAL A 299 14.27 -1.92 7.85
C VAL A 299 13.79 -0.89 6.82
N HIS A 300 13.39 -1.33 5.65
CA HIS A 300 12.69 -0.49 4.69
C HIS A 300 11.25 -0.27 5.18
N VAL A 301 10.96 0.91 5.72
CA VAL A 301 9.62 1.27 6.15
C VAL A 301 8.92 2.04 5.04
N GLY A 302 7.87 1.45 4.48
CA GLY A 302 6.93 2.08 3.56
C GLY A 302 5.66 2.56 4.29
N ILE A 303 4.84 3.34 3.60
CA ILE A 303 3.50 3.73 4.06
C ILE A 303 2.46 2.88 3.35
N GLY A 304 1.51 2.31 4.11
CA GLY A 304 0.32 1.65 3.62
C GLY A 304 -0.94 2.40 4.07
N VAL A 305 -1.90 2.60 3.16
CA VAL A 305 -3.20 3.20 3.52
C VAL A 305 -4.14 2.19 4.17
N ASP A 306 -3.87 0.89 3.97
CA ASP A 306 -4.74 -0.22 4.36
C ASP A 306 -6.14 -0.17 3.72
N GLY A 307 -7.03 -1.06 4.10
CA GLY A 307 -8.40 -1.10 3.58
C GLY A 307 -9.26 0.05 4.07
N SER A 308 -10.09 0.60 3.18
CA SER A 308 -10.96 1.74 3.53
C SER A 308 -12.09 1.39 4.51
N SER A 309 -12.23 0.12 4.91
CA SER A 309 -13.12 -0.28 6.01
C SER A 309 -12.48 -0.12 7.39
N SER A 310 -11.14 -0.06 7.48
CA SER A 310 -10.37 0.16 8.72
C SER A 310 -9.64 1.49 8.75
N ALA A 311 -9.38 2.11 7.58
CA ALA A 311 -8.64 3.37 7.47
C ALA A 311 -9.49 4.55 6.94
N ASP A 312 -10.73 4.30 6.56
CA ASP A 312 -11.71 5.25 6.01
C ASP A 312 -11.32 5.93 4.71
N SER A 313 -10.07 6.38 4.53
CA SER A 313 -9.59 7.05 3.32
C SER A 313 -8.34 6.38 2.75
N ALA A 314 -8.13 6.54 1.44
CA ALA A 314 -6.92 6.10 0.75
C ALA A 314 -6.01 7.29 0.41
N SER A 315 -5.67 8.12 1.40
CA SER A 315 -4.84 9.30 1.23
C SER A 315 -3.41 9.10 1.74
N MET A 316 -2.47 8.94 0.83
CA MET A 316 -1.04 8.81 1.16
C MET A 316 -0.49 10.04 1.91
N TRP A 317 -0.99 11.25 1.61
CA TRP A 317 -0.62 12.44 2.34
C TRP A 317 -1.04 12.36 3.82
N LEU A 318 -2.29 11.91 4.06
CA LEU A 318 -2.81 11.77 5.41
C LEU A 318 -1.99 10.75 6.21
N GLU A 319 -1.71 9.59 5.62
CA GLU A 319 -0.91 8.55 6.25
C GLU A 319 0.53 9.01 6.55
N ALA A 320 1.17 9.71 5.62
CA ALA A 320 2.49 10.28 5.85
C ALA A 320 2.48 11.31 7.00
N ARG A 321 1.44 12.16 7.09
CA ARG A 321 1.27 13.08 8.19
C ARG A 321 1.08 12.38 9.52
N GLN A 322 0.25 11.34 9.57
CA GLN A 322 0.04 10.55 10.79
C GLN A 322 1.31 9.80 11.20
N ALA A 323 2.03 9.20 10.26
CA ALA A 323 3.33 8.56 10.53
C ALA A 323 4.32 9.54 11.21
N MET A 324 4.40 10.79 10.72
CA MET A 324 5.22 11.83 11.36
C MET A 324 4.76 12.14 12.78
N LEU A 325 3.46 12.32 13.00
CA LEU A 325 2.91 12.71 14.31
C LEU A 325 3.04 11.57 15.33
N LEU A 326 2.78 10.32 14.92
CA LEU A 326 2.93 9.15 15.78
C LEU A 326 4.39 8.86 16.13
N ALA A 327 5.31 9.05 15.20
CA ALA A 327 6.75 8.96 15.47
C ALA A 327 7.19 10.00 16.52
N LYS A 328 6.66 11.25 16.45
CA LYS A 328 6.88 12.26 17.49
C LYS A 328 6.30 11.87 18.83
N LEU A 329 5.08 11.36 18.84
CA LEU A 329 4.40 10.95 20.07
C LEU A 329 5.15 9.81 20.77
N ARG A 330 5.60 8.80 20.02
CA ARG A 330 6.28 7.62 20.56
C ARG A 330 7.74 7.89 20.95
N SER A 331 8.47 8.61 20.10
CA SER A 331 9.95 8.69 20.18
C SER A 331 10.47 10.10 20.49
N GLY A 332 9.58 11.05 20.77
CA GLY A 332 9.92 12.43 21.13
C GLY A 332 9.84 13.43 19.99
N ALA A 333 9.75 14.72 20.32
CA ALA A 333 9.46 15.79 19.37
C ALA A 333 10.42 15.91 18.18
N GLY A 334 11.67 15.49 18.33
CA GLY A 334 12.71 15.50 17.29
C GLY A 334 12.70 14.29 16.37
N ALA A 335 12.00 13.20 16.73
CA ALA A 335 12.09 11.92 16.02
C ALA A 335 11.37 11.92 14.67
N GLY A 336 10.13 12.40 14.61
CA GLY A 336 9.34 12.44 13.39
C GLY A 336 9.56 13.73 12.60
N THR A 337 10.01 13.67 11.36
CA THR A 337 10.16 14.82 10.45
C THR A 337 9.35 14.64 9.18
N ALA A 338 9.02 15.72 8.48
CA ALA A 338 8.34 15.62 7.19
C ALA A 338 9.20 14.88 6.16
N ARG A 339 10.53 15.04 6.22
CA ARG A 339 11.46 14.32 5.33
C ARG A 339 11.47 12.81 5.59
N MET A 340 11.46 12.39 6.87
CA MET A 340 11.33 10.96 7.22
C MET A 340 10.02 10.38 6.68
N ALA A 341 8.89 11.07 6.86
CA ALA A 341 7.60 10.60 6.39
C ALA A 341 7.52 10.56 4.85
N LEU A 342 8.09 11.55 4.16
CA LEU A 342 8.21 11.55 2.70
C LEU A 342 9.13 10.41 2.22
N GLU A 343 10.23 10.12 2.91
CA GLU A 343 11.12 9.00 2.58
C GLU A 343 10.38 7.65 2.74
N CYS A 344 9.60 7.47 3.80
CA CYS A 344 8.74 6.29 3.96
C CYS A 344 7.69 6.19 2.84
N ALA A 345 7.03 7.28 2.49
CA ALA A 345 6.00 7.32 1.45
C ALA A 345 6.56 7.19 0.01
N THR A 346 7.87 7.17 -0.19
CA THR A 346 8.53 7.11 -1.50
C THR A 346 9.55 5.98 -1.54
N ARG A 347 10.81 6.27 -1.21
CA ARG A 347 11.92 5.32 -1.29
C ARG A 347 11.79 4.14 -0.33
N GLY A 348 11.26 4.36 0.87
CA GLY A 348 10.96 3.28 1.83
C GLY A 348 9.96 2.29 1.23
N GLY A 349 8.89 2.80 0.61
CA GLY A 349 7.94 1.99 -0.14
C GLY A 349 8.58 1.23 -1.30
N ALA A 350 9.46 1.89 -2.07
CA ALA A 350 10.23 1.21 -3.12
C ALA A 350 11.09 0.06 -2.57
N GLY A 351 11.65 0.22 -1.37
CA GLY A 351 12.39 -0.83 -0.66
C GLY A 351 11.51 -2.02 -0.30
N CYS A 352 10.32 -1.78 0.26
CA CYS A 352 9.34 -2.82 0.53
C CYS A 352 9.00 -3.65 -0.72
N LEU A 353 8.87 -2.99 -1.86
CA LEU A 353 8.49 -3.62 -3.13
C LEU A 353 9.69 -4.17 -3.94
N GLY A 354 10.93 -4.06 -3.42
CA GLY A 354 12.14 -4.50 -4.12
C GLY A 354 12.42 -3.71 -5.40
N ARG A 355 12.09 -2.41 -5.41
CA ARG A 355 12.17 -1.53 -6.59
C ARG A 355 13.00 -0.26 -6.34
N ILE A 356 13.95 -0.31 -5.40
CA ILE A 356 14.90 0.80 -5.14
C ILE A 356 15.66 1.14 -6.42
N GLY A 357 15.84 2.43 -6.69
CA GLY A 357 16.47 2.92 -7.92
C GLY A 357 15.57 2.87 -9.15
N GLU A 358 14.34 2.41 -9.00
CA GLU A 358 13.36 2.31 -10.08
C GLU A 358 12.18 3.25 -9.85
N ILE A 359 11.51 3.14 -8.69
CA ILE A 359 10.37 3.98 -8.28
C ILE A 359 10.66 4.74 -6.97
N GLY A 360 9.82 5.70 -6.61
CA GLY A 360 9.92 6.43 -5.34
C GLY A 360 11.13 7.36 -5.25
N GLU A 361 11.78 7.67 -6.34
CA GLU A 361 12.88 8.64 -6.41
C GLU A 361 12.88 9.42 -7.73
N LEU A 362 13.47 10.61 -7.71
CA LEU A 362 13.76 11.39 -8.91
C LEU A 362 15.27 11.38 -9.12
N SER A 363 15.74 10.40 -9.90
CA SER A 363 17.12 10.28 -10.35
C SER A 363 17.16 9.87 -11.81
N VAL A 364 18.21 10.20 -12.51
CA VAL A 364 18.38 9.81 -13.93
C VAL A 364 18.29 8.28 -14.05
N GLY A 365 17.38 7.81 -14.91
CA GLY A 365 17.12 6.39 -15.14
C GLY A 365 16.03 5.79 -14.22
N SER A 366 15.53 6.49 -13.20
CA SER A 366 14.30 6.10 -12.50
C SER A 366 13.07 6.33 -13.38
N VAL A 367 11.94 5.71 -13.04
CA VAL A 367 10.69 5.97 -13.77
C VAL A 367 10.24 7.42 -13.57
N GLY A 368 9.59 7.98 -14.57
CA GLY A 368 9.03 9.33 -14.55
C GLY A 368 7.71 9.41 -13.78
N ASP A 369 7.74 8.99 -12.53
CA ASP A 369 6.63 9.03 -11.59
C ASP A 369 6.78 10.25 -10.69
N VAL A 370 5.88 11.24 -10.81
CA VAL A 370 6.01 12.56 -10.19
C VAL A 370 4.68 12.98 -9.55
N ALA A 371 4.74 13.56 -8.35
CA ALA A 371 3.63 14.29 -7.75
C ALA A 371 3.99 15.77 -7.57
N ILE A 372 3.06 16.66 -7.94
CA ILE A 372 3.21 18.11 -7.87
C ILE A 372 2.16 18.66 -6.89
N TRP A 373 2.61 19.46 -5.94
CA TRP A 373 1.81 19.96 -4.83
C TRP A 373 1.82 21.49 -4.81
N SER A 374 0.68 22.12 -5.01
CA SER A 374 0.55 23.56 -4.83
C SER A 374 0.66 23.91 -3.34
N LEU A 375 1.58 24.80 -2.99
CA LEU A 375 1.79 25.28 -1.62
C LEU A 375 1.27 26.71 -1.44
N THR A 376 0.19 27.06 -2.12
CA THR A 376 -0.41 28.38 -2.11
C THR A 376 -1.70 28.44 -1.30
N GLY A 377 -2.20 29.64 -1.04
CA GLY A 377 -3.45 29.89 -0.34
C GLY A 377 -3.31 30.01 1.18
N PRO A 378 -4.44 30.23 1.88
CA PRO A 378 -4.43 30.57 3.31
C PRO A 378 -3.77 29.52 4.21
N ALA A 379 -3.89 28.22 3.87
CA ALA A 379 -3.31 27.14 4.66
C ALA A 379 -1.77 27.16 4.68
N PHE A 380 -1.14 27.75 3.67
CA PHE A 380 0.32 27.84 3.54
C PHE A 380 0.88 29.24 3.83
N ALA A 381 0.02 30.23 4.15
CA ALA A 381 0.45 31.58 4.45
C ALA A 381 1.43 31.59 5.65
N GLY A 382 2.62 32.13 5.45
CA GLY A 382 3.71 32.14 6.44
C GLY A 382 4.60 30.89 6.46
N ALA A 383 4.27 29.82 5.76
CA ALA A 383 5.07 28.60 5.69
C ALA A 383 6.09 28.65 4.53
N ILE A 384 6.97 29.65 4.54
CA ILE A 384 7.87 30.01 3.41
C ILE A 384 9.29 29.44 3.55
N ALA A 385 9.66 28.95 4.74
CA ALA A 385 11.06 28.60 5.02
C ALA A 385 11.46 27.19 4.53
N ASP A 386 10.52 26.26 4.50
CA ASP A 386 10.76 24.86 4.15
C ASP A 386 9.53 24.25 3.46
N PRO A 387 9.59 24.02 2.15
CA PRO A 387 8.44 23.52 1.39
C PRO A 387 8.04 22.09 1.77
N ILE A 388 8.97 21.24 2.23
CA ILE A 388 8.65 19.86 2.63
C ILE A 388 7.94 19.85 3.99
N GLU A 389 8.39 20.66 4.94
CA GLU A 389 7.69 20.82 6.22
C GLU A 389 6.32 21.50 6.00
N ALA A 390 6.24 22.51 5.12
CA ALA A 390 4.98 23.14 4.75
C ALA A 390 3.99 22.14 4.15
N TRP A 391 4.41 21.34 3.18
CA TRP A 391 3.59 20.32 2.53
C TRP A 391 2.92 19.39 3.53
N LEU A 392 3.68 18.87 4.51
CA LEU A 392 3.14 17.85 5.41
C LEU A 392 2.44 18.45 6.64
N ARG A 393 2.82 19.66 7.08
CA ARG A 393 2.26 20.28 8.30
C ARG A 393 1.04 21.15 8.06
N CYS A 394 1.00 21.83 6.90
CA CYS A 394 0.03 22.92 6.66
C CYS A 394 -1.22 22.47 5.87
N GLY A 395 -1.30 21.22 5.43
CA GLY A 395 -2.47 20.72 4.69
C GLY A 395 -3.77 20.64 5.52
N PRO A 396 -4.82 19.97 5.00
CA PRO A 396 -4.73 18.91 3.98
C PRO A 396 -4.45 19.44 2.57
N VAL A 397 -3.72 18.67 1.78
CA VAL A 397 -3.43 18.98 0.40
C VAL A 397 -3.57 17.74 -0.49
N ALA A 398 -4.28 17.90 -1.61
CA ALA A 398 -4.29 16.94 -2.70
C ALA A 398 -3.19 17.27 -3.71
N ALA A 399 -2.70 16.28 -4.44
CA ALA A 399 -1.78 16.53 -5.53
C ALA A 399 -2.46 17.40 -6.60
N ARG A 400 -1.77 18.43 -7.08
CA ARG A 400 -2.20 19.20 -8.25
C ARG A 400 -2.09 18.34 -9.49
N ASP A 401 -0.95 17.70 -9.66
CA ASP A 401 -0.72 16.76 -10.75
C ASP A 401 -0.10 15.47 -10.21
N THR A 402 -0.54 14.34 -10.74
CA THR A 402 0.07 13.02 -10.54
C THR A 402 0.41 12.44 -11.90
N ILE A 403 1.68 12.20 -12.11
CA ILE A 403 2.25 11.72 -13.38
C ILE A 403 2.82 10.32 -13.15
N VAL A 404 2.36 9.34 -13.91
CA VAL A 404 2.81 7.95 -13.85
C VAL A 404 3.45 7.58 -15.18
N HIS A 405 4.71 7.15 -15.14
CA HIS A 405 5.48 6.80 -16.35
C HIS A 405 5.41 7.89 -17.43
N GLY A 406 5.51 9.16 -16.97
CA GLY A 406 5.46 10.34 -17.85
C GLY A 406 4.07 10.74 -18.34
N LYS A 407 2.99 10.10 -17.88
CA LYS A 407 1.60 10.41 -18.29
C LYS A 407 0.79 10.93 -17.11
N HIS A 408 0.02 11.99 -17.32
CA HIS A 408 -0.90 12.48 -16.29
C HIS A 408 -2.03 11.48 -16.01
N VAL A 409 -2.21 11.16 -14.74
CA VAL A 409 -3.38 10.49 -14.18
C VAL A 409 -4.27 11.52 -13.47
N VAL A 410 -3.64 12.47 -12.77
CA VAL A 410 -4.28 13.66 -12.20
C VAL A 410 -3.68 14.90 -12.87
N ARG A 411 -4.53 15.88 -13.21
CA ARG A 411 -4.13 17.19 -13.70
C ARG A 411 -5.03 18.26 -13.09
N ASP A 412 -4.46 19.32 -12.57
CA ASP A 412 -5.19 20.43 -11.96
C ASP A 412 -6.23 19.95 -10.92
N HIS A 413 -5.78 19.05 -10.02
CA HIS A 413 -6.58 18.40 -8.96
C HIS A 413 -7.71 17.48 -9.45
N ALA A 414 -7.76 17.11 -10.73
CA ALA A 414 -8.81 16.28 -11.30
C ALA A 414 -8.25 15.03 -11.96
N ILE A 415 -8.97 13.91 -11.83
CA ILE A 415 -8.69 12.68 -12.57
C ILE A 415 -8.88 12.95 -14.08
N VAL A 416 -7.88 12.61 -14.88
CA VAL A 416 -7.89 12.84 -16.33
C VAL A 416 -8.90 11.93 -17.07
N SER A 417 -9.19 10.74 -16.50
CA SER A 417 -10.10 9.79 -17.12
C SER A 417 -11.54 10.31 -17.15
N VAL A 418 -12.17 10.28 -18.32
CA VAL A 418 -13.59 10.62 -18.52
C VAL A 418 -14.57 9.62 -17.87
N LYS A 419 -14.06 8.50 -17.36
CA LYS A 419 -14.88 7.44 -16.75
C LYS A 419 -15.24 7.72 -15.28
N LEU A 420 -14.66 8.71 -14.62
CA LEU A 420 -14.81 8.94 -13.17
C LEU A 420 -16.28 8.91 -12.72
N GLU A 421 -17.14 9.72 -13.39
CA GLU A 421 -18.54 9.80 -12.97
C GLU A 421 -19.30 8.48 -13.11
N SER A 422 -19.05 7.73 -14.19
CA SER A 422 -19.68 6.42 -14.42
C SER A 422 -19.18 5.37 -13.42
N MET A 423 -17.89 5.38 -13.09
CA MET A 423 -17.32 4.47 -12.09
C MET A 423 -17.85 4.76 -10.69
N LEU A 424 -17.98 6.02 -10.30
CA LEU A 424 -18.58 6.39 -9.00
C LEU A 424 -20.06 5.95 -8.91
N LYS A 425 -20.84 6.08 -9.98
CA LYS A 425 -22.24 5.57 -10.02
C LYS A 425 -22.30 4.04 -9.86
N SER A 426 -21.43 3.32 -10.58
CA SER A 426 -21.33 1.86 -10.46
C SER A 426 -20.90 1.45 -9.05
N HIS A 427 -19.89 2.11 -8.48
CA HIS A 427 -19.41 1.87 -7.13
C HIS A 427 -20.51 2.04 -6.08
N ALA A 428 -21.26 3.13 -6.14
CA ALA A 428 -22.38 3.38 -5.21
C ALA A 428 -23.46 2.27 -5.28
N LYS A 429 -23.76 1.77 -6.49
CA LYS A 429 -24.69 0.65 -6.68
C LYS A 429 -24.18 -0.65 -6.06
N LEU A 430 -22.88 -0.95 -6.28
CA LEU A 430 -22.23 -2.16 -5.77
C LEU A 430 -22.09 -2.13 -4.25
N ALA A 431 -21.67 -1.00 -3.68
CA ALA A 431 -21.60 -0.79 -2.23
C ALA A 431 -22.99 -1.00 -1.57
N HIS A 432 -24.04 -0.43 -2.16
CA HIS A 432 -25.38 -0.62 -1.68
C HIS A 432 -25.85 -2.08 -1.77
N ARG A 433 -25.52 -2.79 -2.86
CA ARG A 433 -25.79 -4.24 -3.01
C ARG A 433 -25.11 -5.03 -1.90
N MET A 434 -23.81 -4.79 -1.68
CA MET A 434 -23.01 -5.50 -0.68
C MET A 434 -23.51 -5.24 0.75
N GLN A 435 -23.73 -3.99 1.12
CA GLN A 435 -24.13 -3.61 2.48
C GLN A 435 -25.56 -4.03 2.86
N LYS A 436 -26.46 -4.19 1.88
CA LYS A 436 -27.82 -4.72 2.14
C LYS A 436 -27.84 -6.18 2.61
N HIS A 437 -26.83 -6.97 2.31
CA HIS A 437 -26.76 -8.36 2.77
C HIS A 437 -26.48 -8.48 4.28
N ALA A 438 -26.03 -7.39 4.93
CA ALA A 438 -25.80 -7.36 6.38
C ALA A 438 -27.10 -7.19 7.21
N THR A 439 -28.21 -6.79 6.58
CA THR A 439 -29.47 -6.48 7.28
C THR A 439 -30.49 -7.61 7.19
N LYS A 440 -30.11 -8.76 6.67
CA LYS A 440 -30.91 -9.99 6.64
C LYS A 440 -30.25 -11.08 7.49
#